data_ee006b9144e31aa6761c7e6d85dd362e
#
_entry.id   ee006b9144e31aa6761c7e6d85dd362e
#
_cell.length_a   1.000
_cell.length_b   1.000
_cell.length_c   1.000
_cell.angle_alpha   90.00
_cell.angle_beta   90.00
_cell.angle_gamma   90.00
#
_symmetry.space_group_name_H-M   'P 1'
#
loop_
_entity.id
_entity.type
_entity.pdbx_description
1 polymer ?
#
loop_
_entity_poly.entity_id
_entity_poly.type
_entity_poly.pdbx_seq_one_letter_code
_entity_poly.pdbx_strand_id
1 'polypeptide(L)'
;MRILVVGDSCKDVFVYGKVNRLTPEAPVPVFNPTVTKTNDGMARNVSNNVEALGVNISTITNPNSIRKVRYVDDKSNQLVLRVDEHDYCDRIENILLSTIQNNECHMSLNGRTSFDAVIISDYDKGFLHEDDIKWICKNNNNVFVDTKKKLGHWINDVDFLKINDLEYESNKDFFENNSIINKTIITRGREGCLFKGDKYPTDDVPVKDISGAGDTFLAGLTTEYIRSKDIVKAIK
;
A
#
# COMPACT_ATOMS: atom_id res chain seq x y z
N MET A 1 8.15 3.75 -19.53
CA MET A 1 7.06 3.83 -18.56
C MET A 1 7.68 4.12 -17.21
N ARG A 2 7.16 5.13 -16.50
CA ARG A 2 7.73 5.60 -15.23
C ARG A 2 6.60 5.87 -14.24
N ILE A 3 6.66 5.27 -13.06
CA ILE A 3 5.66 5.39 -12.00
C ILE A 3 6.28 6.05 -10.78
N LEU A 4 5.56 6.97 -10.14
CA LEU A 4 5.89 7.51 -8.84
C LEU A 4 5.10 6.77 -7.77
N VAL A 5 5.76 6.30 -6.71
CA VAL A 5 5.10 5.78 -5.50
C VAL A 5 5.36 6.74 -4.35
N VAL A 6 4.28 7.16 -3.69
CA VAL A 6 4.32 8.07 -2.52
C VAL A 6 3.54 7.45 -1.38
N GLY A 7 4.08 7.48 -0.16
CA GLY A 7 3.34 7.01 1.02
C GLY A 7 4.19 6.59 2.20
N ASP A 8 3.53 6.03 3.20
CA ASP A 8 4.21 5.48 4.37
C ASP A 8 4.99 4.22 4.01
N SER A 9 6.16 4.04 4.59
CA SER A 9 6.94 2.82 4.46
C SER A 9 7.40 2.29 5.82
N CYS A 10 7.60 0.99 5.90
CA CYS A 10 8.12 0.35 7.10
C CYS A 10 9.13 -0.74 6.77
N LYS A 11 9.79 -1.24 7.81
CA LYS A 11 10.54 -2.51 7.78
C LYS A 11 9.69 -3.58 8.43
N ASP A 12 9.31 -4.60 7.67
CA ASP A 12 8.70 -5.82 8.18
C ASP A 12 9.81 -6.76 8.64
N VAL A 13 9.93 -6.94 9.95
CA VAL A 13 10.98 -7.76 10.59
C VAL A 13 10.34 -9.05 11.09
N PHE A 14 10.78 -10.18 10.58
CA PHE A 14 10.37 -11.51 11.01
C PHE A 14 11.48 -12.14 11.83
N VAL A 15 11.23 -12.28 13.14
CA VAL A 15 12.11 -12.98 14.07
C VAL A 15 11.58 -14.39 14.24
N TYR A 16 12.22 -15.35 13.60
CA TYR A 16 11.91 -16.77 13.75
C TYR A 16 12.59 -17.32 14.99
N GLY A 17 11.94 -18.25 15.68
CA GLY A 17 12.49 -18.81 16.90
C GLY A 17 11.68 -19.98 17.43
N LYS A 18 12.08 -20.50 18.57
CA LYS A 18 11.47 -21.67 19.21
C LYS A 18 10.72 -21.28 20.48
N VAL A 19 9.50 -21.81 20.61
CA VAL A 19 8.67 -21.70 21.80
C VAL A 19 8.55 -23.09 22.42
N ASN A 20 9.38 -23.36 23.45
CA ASN A 20 9.45 -24.71 24.06
C ASN A 20 8.84 -24.79 25.47
N ARG A 21 8.59 -23.66 26.11
CA ARG A 21 8.07 -23.59 27.47
C ARG A 21 7.37 -22.26 27.76
N LEU A 22 6.60 -22.25 28.83
CA LEU A 22 6.10 -21.02 29.44
C LEU A 22 7.09 -20.52 30.52
N THR A 23 7.03 -19.23 30.83
CA THR A 23 7.78 -18.67 31.96
C THR A 23 7.10 -19.07 33.28
N PRO A 24 7.88 -19.21 34.37
CA PRO A 24 7.29 -19.47 35.70
C PRO A 24 6.54 -18.27 36.29
N GLU A 25 6.86 -17.05 35.86
CA GLU A 25 6.27 -15.81 36.42
C GLU A 25 4.84 -15.54 35.89
N ALA A 26 4.53 -16.01 34.66
CA ALA A 26 3.25 -15.83 34.03
C ALA A 26 3.05 -16.85 32.89
N PRO A 27 1.81 -17.16 32.45
CA PRO A 27 1.53 -18.12 31.37
C PRO A 27 1.84 -17.50 29.98
N VAL A 28 3.07 -17.01 29.81
CA VAL A 28 3.55 -16.44 28.56
C VAL A 28 4.67 -17.31 27.96
N PRO A 29 4.75 -17.41 26.62
CA PRO A 29 5.78 -18.22 25.96
C PRO A 29 7.16 -17.63 26.13
N VAL A 30 8.16 -18.49 26.38
CA VAL A 30 9.58 -18.14 26.29
C VAL A 30 10.01 -18.34 24.85
N PHE A 31 10.32 -17.24 24.17
CA PHE A 31 10.75 -17.22 22.77
C PHE A 31 12.27 -17.18 22.68
N ASN A 32 12.86 -18.14 21.96
CA ASN A 32 14.30 -18.20 21.73
C ASN A 32 14.55 -17.92 20.24
N PRO A 33 15.02 -16.70 19.88
CA PRO A 33 15.24 -16.32 18.48
C PRO A 33 16.35 -17.14 17.83
N THR A 34 16.16 -17.50 16.57
CA THR A 34 17.11 -18.26 15.74
C THR A 34 17.57 -17.49 14.53
N VAL A 35 16.63 -16.92 13.76
CA VAL A 35 16.89 -16.18 12.50
C VAL A 35 16.03 -14.94 12.44
N THR A 36 16.61 -13.84 11.93
CA THR A 36 15.86 -12.62 11.63
C THR A 36 15.91 -12.35 10.13
N LYS A 37 14.73 -12.09 9.53
CA LYS A 37 14.58 -11.64 8.15
C LYS A 37 13.91 -10.28 8.13
N THR A 38 14.32 -9.43 7.22
CA THR A 38 13.75 -8.08 7.08
C THR A 38 13.38 -7.83 5.63
N ASN A 39 12.15 -7.37 5.43
CA ASN A 39 11.62 -6.97 4.13
C ASN A 39 11.17 -5.52 4.18
N ASP A 40 11.07 -4.89 3.03
CA ASP A 40 10.39 -3.61 2.90
C ASP A 40 8.87 -3.84 2.93
N GLY A 41 8.16 -2.95 3.62
CA GLY A 41 6.70 -2.99 3.72
C GLY A 41 6.04 -1.69 3.27
N MET A 42 4.69 -1.72 3.12
CA MET A 42 3.87 -0.56 2.73
C MET A 42 4.29 -0.02 1.34
N ALA A 43 4.43 1.31 1.18
CA ALA A 43 4.79 1.94 -0.10
C ALA A 43 6.09 1.41 -0.71
N ARG A 44 7.09 1.02 0.09
CA ARG A 44 8.31 0.40 -0.44
C ARG A 44 8.05 -1.01 -1.00
N ASN A 45 7.11 -1.76 -0.41
CA ASN A 45 6.70 -3.05 -0.97
C ASN A 45 5.99 -2.85 -2.32
N VAL A 46 5.12 -1.85 -2.44
CA VAL A 46 4.52 -1.46 -3.73
C VAL A 46 5.60 -1.11 -4.74
N SER A 47 6.60 -0.31 -4.34
CA SER A 47 7.73 0.06 -5.20
C SER A 47 8.48 -1.15 -5.72
N ASN A 48 8.85 -2.07 -4.84
CA ASN A 48 9.57 -3.29 -5.19
C ASN A 48 8.77 -4.17 -6.17
N ASN A 49 7.45 -4.25 -5.98
CA ASN A 49 6.57 -4.99 -6.89
C ASN A 49 6.49 -4.33 -8.28
N VAL A 50 6.37 -3.01 -8.36
CA VAL A 50 6.37 -2.27 -9.64
C VAL A 50 7.72 -2.45 -10.36
N GLU A 51 8.84 -2.37 -9.65
CA GLU A 51 10.18 -2.57 -10.21
C GLU A 51 10.35 -4.00 -10.74
N ALA A 52 9.87 -5.00 -10.01
CA ALA A 52 9.88 -6.40 -10.43
C ALA A 52 9.07 -6.66 -11.73
N LEU A 53 8.08 -5.80 -12.03
CA LEU A 53 7.32 -5.81 -13.29
C LEU A 53 8.05 -5.10 -14.45
N GLY A 54 9.31 -4.68 -14.24
CA GLY A 54 10.16 -4.06 -15.26
C GLY A 54 9.82 -2.59 -15.56
N VAL A 55 9.24 -1.87 -14.59
CA VAL A 55 8.87 -0.46 -14.73
C VAL A 55 9.88 0.43 -14.00
N ASN A 56 10.25 1.54 -14.61
CA ASN A 56 11.06 2.55 -13.95
C ASN A 56 10.25 3.23 -12.84
N ILE A 57 10.84 3.30 -11.65
CA ILE A 57 10.14 3.80 -10.47
C ILE A 57 10.89 4.97 -9.82
N SER A 58 10.14 5.88 -9.25
CA SER A 58 10.60 6.85 -8.25
C SER A 58 9.79 6.64 -6.98
N THR A 59 10.43 6.73 -5.81
CA THR A 59 9.76 6.46 -4.53
C THR A 59 10.01 7.61 -3.57
N ILE A 60 8.93 8.14 -2.99
CA ILE A 60 8.97 9.16 -1.93
C ILE A 60 8.27 8.60 -0.70
N THR A 61 9.04 8.34 0.34
CA THR A 61 8.52 7.75 1.59
C THR A 61 9.16 8.43 2.80
N ASN A 62 8.56 8.20 3.97
CA ASN A 62 9.09 8.70 5.23
C ASN A 62 10.57 8.30 5.43
N PRO A 63 11.41 9.23 5.92
CA PRO A 63 12.82 8.94 6.22
C PRO A 63 12.99 8.07 7.47
N ASN A 64 12.07 8.18 8.42
CA ASN A 64 12.11 7.44 9.68
C ASN A 64 11.62 6.02 9.50
N SER A 65 12.30 5.07 10.12
CA SER A 65 11.99 3.65 9.98
C SER A 65 10.89 3.22 10.95
N ILE A 66 9.65 3.15 10.47
CA ILE A 66 8.59 2.38 11.13
C ILE A 66 8.98 0.90 11.06
N ARG A 67 8.86 0.16 12.15
CA ARG A 67 9.19 -1.27 12.19
C ARG A 67 8.00 -2.09 12.69
N LYS A 68 7.70 -3.17 11.97
CA LYS A 68 6.69 -4.16 12.35
C LYS A 68 7.39 -5.47 12.61
N VAL A 69 7.67 -5.75 13.89
CA VAL A 69 8.41 -6.94 14.31
C VAL A 69 7.44 -8.07 14.62
N ARG A 70 7.58 -9.18 13.90
CA ARG A 70 6.78 -10.39 14.07
C ARG A 70 7.64 -11.51 14.60
N TYR A 71 7.29 -12.04 15.76
CA TYR A 71 7.92 -13.21 16.37
C TYR A 71 7.13 -14.44 15.91
N VAL A 72 7.80 -15.35 15.21
CA VAL A 72 7.17 -16.51 14.54
C VAL A 72 7.82 -17.80 15.05
N ASP A 73 7.02 -18.75 15.49
CA ASP A 73 7.53 -20.06 15.88
C ASP A 73 8.00 -20.86 14.66
N ASP A 74 9.26 -21.29 14.67
CA ASP A 74 9.92 -22.01 13.57
C ASP A 74 9.19 -23.31 13.17
N LYS A 75 8.55 -23.98 14.15
CA LYS A 75 7.94 -25.29 13.96
C LYS A 75 6.54 -25.21 13.38
N SER A 76 5.73 -24.30 13.92
CA SER A 76 4.31 -24.18 13.55
C SER A 76 4.04 -23.08 12.52
N ASN A 77 5.01 -22.19 12.26
CA ASN A 77 4.83 -20.94 11.52
C ASN A 77 3.74 -20.02 12.11
N GLN A 78 3.41 -20.19 13.38
CA GLN A 78 2.43 -19.35 14.05
C GLN A 78 3.05 -18.05 14.55
N LEU A 79 2.30 -16.96 14.37
CA LEU A 79 2.64 -15.67 14.96
C LEU A 79 2.45 -15.74 16.47
N VAL A 80 3.53 -15.54 17.23
CA VAL A 80 3.55 -15.54 18.70
C VAL A 80 3.25 -14.15 19.25
N LEU A 81 3.87 -13.13 18.64
CA LEU A 81 3.76 -11.74 19.06
C LEU A 81 4.07 -10.82 17.88
N ARG A 82 3.37 -9.70 17.81
CA ARG A 82 3.71 -8.57 16.93
C ARG A 82 3.99 -7.34 17.77
N VAL A 83 5.08 -6.65 17.48
CA VAL A 83 5.45 -5.37 18.07
C VAL A 83 5.57 -4.34 16.96
N ASP A 84 4.82 -3.26 17.06
CA ASP A 84 4.90 -2.14 16.13
C ASP A 84 5.72 -1.02 16.79
N GLU A 85 6.94 -0.80 16.26
CA GLU A 85 7.89 0.19 16.77
C GLU A 85 7.82 1.45 15.92
N HIS A 86 7.75 2.62 16.56
CA HIS A 86 7.70 3.92 15.89
C HIS A 86 6.59 3.99 14.83
N ASP A 87 5.37 3.54 15.20
CA ASP A 87 4.25 3.35 14.26
C ASP A 87 3.61 4.67 13.75
N TYR A 88 4.42 5.72 13.66
CA TYR A 88 4.08 6.99 13.05
C TYR A 88 5.32 7.64 12.43
N CYS A 89 5.12 8.62 11.54
CA CYS A 89 6.20 9.40 10.94
C CYS A 89 5.78 10.85 10.72
N ASP A 90 6.78 11.70 10.49
CA ASP A 90 6.56 13.10 10.16
C ASP A 90 5.94 13.25 8.77
N ARG A 91 5.14 14.31 8.62
CA ARG A 91 4.53 14.68 7.34
C ARG A 91 5.60 14.95 6.29
N ILE A 92 5.28 14.63 5.04
CA ILE A 92 6.10 14.95 3.88
C ILE A 92 6.47 16.44 3.87
N GLU A 93 7.74 16.75 3.67
CA GLU A 93 8.20 18.13 3.61
C GLU A 93 7.70 18.83 2.34
N ASN A 94 7.44 20.13 2.42
CA ASN A 94 7.02 20.95 1.28
C ASN A 94 8.01 20.89 0.11
N ILE A 95 9.31 20.72 0.38
CA ILE A 95 10.33 20.50 -0.64
C ILE A 95 10.06 19.23 -1.45
N LEU A 96 9.69 18.14 -0.79
CA LEU A 96 9.35 16.88 -1.48
C LEU A 96 8.03 16.99 -2.25
N LEU A 97 7.05 17.71 -1.72
CA LEU A 97 5.83 18.03 -2.46
C LEU A 97 6.13 18.90 -3.69
N SER A 98 7.00 19.90 -3.57
CA SER A 98 7.43 20.71 -4.71
C SER A 98 8.22 19.90 -5.74
N THR A 99 8.97 18.89 -5.33
CA THR A 99 9.65 17.95 -6.23
C THR A 99 8.64 17.13 -7.06
N ILE A 100 7.52 16.73 -6.45
CA ILE A 100 6.40 16.11 -7.19
C ILE A 100 5.80 17.13 -8.16
N GLN A 101 5.66 18.39 -7.73
CA GLN A 101 5.08 19.49 -8.50
C GLN A 101 5.96 19.91 -9.69
N ASN A 102 7.26 20.06 -9.47
CA ASN A 102 8.19 20.63 -10.45
C ASN A 102 8.82 19.59 -11.38
N ASN A 103 8.53 18.29 -11.20
CA ASN A 103 9.15 17.20 -11.97
C ASN A 103 10.70 17.16 -11.88
N GLU A 104 11.27 17.73 -10.83
CA GLU A 104 12.73 17.77 -10.64
C GLU A 104 13.38 16.38 -10.45
N CYS A 105 12.57 15.34 -10.32
CA CYS A 105 13.03 13.95 -10.48
C CYS A 105 13.33 13.55 -11.95
N HIS A 106 13.99 14.40 -12.71
CA HIS A 106 14.40 14.42 -14.11
C HIS A 106 13.53 15.30 -15.02
N MET A 107 14.09 16.44 -15.39
CA MET A 107 13.55 17.36 -16.38
C MET A 107 13.23 16.64 -17.70
N SER A 108 11.97 16.59 -18.04
CA SER A 108 11.56 16.43 -19.44
C SER A 108 11.51 17.81 -20.07
N LEU A 109 12.13 17.94 -21.22
CA LEU A 109 12.28 19.20 -22.00
C LEU A 109 10.95 19.85 -22.43
N ASN A 110 9.78 19.34 -22.02
CA ASN A 110 8.45 19.79 -22.49
C ASN A 110 7.44 20.15 -21.37
N GLY A 111 7.88 20.37 -20.14
CA GLY A 111 7.04 20.99 -19.09
C GLY A 111 5.82 20.15 -18.61
N ARG A 112 5.80 18.84 -18.85
CA ARG A 112 4.76 17.91 -18.31
C ARG A 112 5.37 16.98 -17.27
N THR A 113 4.58 16.61 -16.25
CA THR A 113 4.94 15.60 -15.25
C THR A 113 5.51 14.36 -15.93
N SER A 114 6.71 13.95 -15.56
CA SER A 114 7.42 12.86 -16.22
C SER A 114 6.95 11.46 -15.78
N PHE A 115 5.88 11.35 -15.01
CA PHE A 115 5.31 10.10 -14.56
C PHE A 115 4.07 9.71 -15.37
N ASP A 116 4.01 8.45 -15.79
CA ASP A 116 2.85 7.89 -16.48
C ASP A 116 1.70 7.58 -15.52
N ALA A 117 2.02 7.35 -14.24
CA ALA A 117 1.07 7.21 -13.14
C ALA A 117 1.70 7.58 -11.79
N VAL A 118 0.84 7.85 -10.81
CA VAL A 118 1.20 8.01 -9.40
C VAL A 118 0.43 6.99 -8.57
N ILE A 119 1.14 6.27 -7.70
CA ILE A 119 0.56 5.39 -6.68
C ILE A 119 0.72 6.06 -5.33
N ILE A 120 -0.39 6.24 -4.62
CA ILE A 120 -0.42 6.64 -3.23
C ILE A 120 -0.72 5.40 -2.39
N SER A 121 0.25 4.99 -1.55
CA SER A 121 0.12 3.88 -0.60
C SER A 121 0.20 4.46 0.81
N ASP A 122 -0.96 4.83 1.35
CA ASP A 122 -1.11 5.55 2.61
C ASP A 122 -1.65 4.62 3.70
N TYR A 123 -0.82 4.33 4.68
CA TYR A 123 -1.15 3.49 5.84
C TYR A 123 -1.57 4.31 7.07
N ASP A 124 -1.84 5.59 6.86
CA ASP A 124 -2.25 6.54 7.92
C ASP A 124 -1.23 6.62 9.07
N LYS A 125 0.06 6.67 8.72
CA LYS A 125 1.15 6.81 9.69
C LYS A 125 1.65 8.25 9.83
N GLY A 126 1.01 9.19 9.13
CA GLY A 126 1.28 10.61 9.23
C GLY A 126 2.06 11.22 8.08
N PHE A 127 2.66 10.41 7.17
CA PHE A 127 3.46 10.93 6.08
C PHE A 127 2.66 11.81 5.12
N LEU A 128 1.45 11.41 4.75
CA LEU A 128 0.55 12.19 3.91
C LEU A 128 -0.67 12.63 4.73
N HIS A 129 -1.00 13.91 4.69
CA HIS A 129 -2.28 14.43 5.15
C HIS A 129 -3.30 14.41 4.01
N GLU A 130 -4.58 14.55 4.33
CA GLU A 130 -5.67 14.57 3.34
C GLU A 130 -5.46 15.63 2.25
N ASP A 131 -4.96 16.81 2.64
CA ASP A 131 -4.67 17.91 1.71
C ASP A 131 -3.52 17.57 0.75
N ASP A 132 -2.52 16.79 1.20
CA ASP A 132 -1.42 16.33 0.35
C ASP A 132 -1.93 15.36 -0.72
N ILE A 133 -2.74 14.38 -0.30
CA ILE A 133 -3.36 13.41 -1.21
C ILE A 133 -4.24 14.13 -2.23
N LYS A 134 -5.12 15.03 -1.75
CA LYS A 134 -5.98 15.84 -2.61
C LYS A 134 -5.17 16.65 -3.62
N TRP A 135 -4.07 17.27 -3.17
CA TRP A 135 -3.21 18.05 -4.04
C TRP A 135 -2.53 17.16 -5.10
N ILE A 136 -2.00 15.98 -4.72
CA ILE A 136 -1.38 15.03 -5.64
C ILE A 136 -2.41 14.58 -6.70
N CYS A 137 -3.63 14.22 -6.27
CA CYS A 137 -4.69 13.81 -7.18
C CYS A 137 -5.08 14.89 -8.19
N LYS A 138 -5.13 16.16 -7.77
CA LYS A 138 -5.48 17.29 -8.66
C LYS A 138 -4.40 17.63 -9.68
N ASN A 139 -3.14 17.41 -9.35
CA ASN A 139 -2.01 17.87 -10.16
C ASN A 139 -1.34 16.76 -10.97
N ASN A 140 -1.82 15.52 -10.88
CA ASN A 140 -1.31 14.39 -11.63
C ASN A 140 -2.42 13.63 -12.34
N ASN A 141 -2.04 12.81 -13.32
CA ASN A 141 -2.96 11.93 -14.04
C ASN A 141 -2.66 10.47 -13.69
N ASN A 142 -3.67 9.61 -13.81
CA ASN A 142 -3.58 8.18 -13.50
C ASN A 142 -3.13 7.96 -12.05
N VAL A 143 -3.80 8.62 -11.10
CA VAL A 143 -3.50 8.50 -9.68
C VAL A 143 -4.31 7.35 -9.09
N PHE A 144 -3.58 6.36 -8.55
CA PHE A 144 -4.10 5.20 -7.84
C PHE A 144 -3.87 5.37 -6.34
N VAL A 145 -4.91 5.27 -5.54
CA VAL A 145 -4.82 5.46 -4.09
C VAL A 145 -5.25 4.19 -3.36
N ASP A 146 -4.42 3.74 -2.42
CA ASP A 146 -4.77 2.82 -1.32
C ASP A 146 -4.53 3.58 -0.03
N THR A 147 -5.57 3.82 0.77
CA THR A 147 -5.47 4.58 2.02
C THR A 147 -6.22 3.90 3.15
N LYS A 148 -5.67 4.02 4.37
CA LYS A 148 -6.30 3.57 5.61
C LYS A 148 -7.07 4.70 6.33
N LYS A 149 -7.00 5.92 5.78
CA LYS A 149 -7.75 7.06 6.32
C LYS A 149 -9.26 6.86 6.13
N LYS A 150 -10.03 7.45 7.02
CA LYS A 150 -11.47 7.60 6.79
C LYS A 150 -11.70 8.47 5.57
N LEU A 151 -12.54 8.01 4.65
CA LEU A 151 -12.80 8.70 3.40
C LEU A 151 -13.63 9.97 3.63
N GLY A 152 -13.31 11.00 2.87
CA GLY A 152 -13.98 12.31 2.86
C GLY A 152 -13.91 12.94 1.48
N HIS A 153 -14.39 14.17 1.34
CA HIS A 153 -14.40 14.87 0.04
C HIS A 153 -12.99 15.14 -0.53
N TRP A 154 -11.95 14.97 0.27
CA TRP A 154 -10.56 15.14 -0.14
C TRP A 154 -10.11 14.11 -1.19
N ILE A 155 -10.78 12.93 -1.27
CA ILE A 155 -10.43 11.86 -2.21
C ILE A 155 -11.18 11.96 -3.56
N ASN A 156 -12.08 12.90 -3.76
CA ASN A 156 -12.95 12.94 -4.95
C ASN A 156 -12.20 13.12 -6.28
N ASP A 157 -11.01 13.70 -6.25
CA ASP A 157 -10.18 13.95 -7.44
C ASP A 157 -9.31 12.75 -7.85
N VAL A 158 -9.37 11.60 -7.14
CA VAL A 158 -8.64 10.38 -7.52
C VAL A 158 -9.13 9.80 -8.85
N ASP A 159 -8.24 9.18 -9.61
CA ASP A 159 -8.64 8.41 -10.80
C ASP A 159 -9.13 7.02 -10.41
N PHE A 160 -8.40 6.32 -9.54
CA PHE A 160 -8.77 5.00 -9.02
C PHE A 160 -8.47 4.88 -7.53
N LEU A 161 -9.46 4.45 -6.75
CA LEU A 161 -9.35 4.13 -5.34
C LEU A 161 -9.38 2.61 -5.18
N LYS A 162 -8.39 2.04 -4.50
CA LYS A 162 -8.39 0.63 -4.10
C LYS A 162 -8.55 0.54 -2.59
N ILE A 163 -9.50 -0.25 -2.14
CA ILE A 163 -9.78 -0.53 -0.73
C ILE A 163 -10.10 -2.02 -0.55
N ASN A 164 -10.09 -2.50 0.68
CA ASN A 164 -10.58 -3.83 1.02
C ASN A 164 -12.02 -3.80 1.57
N ASP A 165 -12.63 -4.97 1.81
CA ASP A 165 -13.99 -5.07 2.35
C ASP A 165 -14.17 -4.35 3.68
N LEU A 166 -13.21 -4.44 4.60
CA LEU A 166 -13.30 -3.80 5.92
C LEU A 166 -13.29 -2.28 5.79
N GLU A 167 -12.43 -1.76 4.91
CA GLU A 167 -12.35 -0.33 4.60
C GLU A 167 -13.62 0.15 3.89
N TYR A 168 -14.20 -0.66 3.01
CA TYR A 168 -15.48 -0.37 2.37
C TYR A 168 -16.61 -0.28 3.39
N GLU A 169 -16.76 -1.27 4.25
CA GLU A 169 -17.82 -1.29 5.27
C GLU A 169 -17.68 -0.12 6.26
N SER A 170 -16.45 0.24 6.65
CA SER A 170 -16.22 1.38 7.54
C SER A 170 -16.50 2.75 6.91
N ASN A 171 -16.60 2.83 5.58
CA ASN A 171 -16.86 4.04 4.81
C ASN A 171 -18.18 3.99 4.02
N LYS A 172 -19.08 3.08 4.35
CA LYS A 172 -20.31 2.81 3.58
C LYS A 172 -21.17 4.05 3.37
N ASP A 173 -21.39 4.83 4.44
CA ASP A 173 -22.19 6.07 4.38
C ASP A 173 -21.60 7.08 3.39
N PHE A 174 -20.26 7.12 3.25
CA PHE A 174 -19.60 7.98 2.29
C PHE A 174 -19.88 7.53 0.85
N PHE A 175 -19.87 6.23 0.58
CA PHE A 175 -20.12 5.68 -0.75
C PHE A 175 -21.58 5.81 -1.19
N GLU A 176 -22.54 5.72 -0.27
CA GLU A 176 -23.99 5.86 -0.58
C GLU A 176 -24.31 7.22 -1.19
N ASN A 177 -23.53 8.25 -0.86
CA ASN A 177 -23.78 9.64 -1.29
C ASN A 177 -22.68 10.18 -2.22
N ASN A 178 -21.76 9.33 -2.74
CA ASN A 178 -20.63 9.78 -3.51
C ASN A 178 -20.38 8.91 -4.74
N SER A 179 -20.28 9.56 -5.92
CA SER A 179 -20.01 8.88 -7.19
C SER A 179 -18.63 8.22 -7.29
N ILE A 180 -17.75 8.43 -6.31
CA ILE A 180 -16.41 7.82 -6.26
C ILE A 180 -16.46 6.30 -6.27
N ILE A 181 -17.58 5.69 -5.86
CA ILE A 181 -17.79 4.24 -5.97
C ILE A 181 -17.54 3.72 -7.38
N ASN A 182 -17.81 4.51 -8.41
CA ASN A 182 -17.56 4.17 -9.81
C ASN A 182 -16.07 4.16 -10.20
N LYS A 183 -15.21 4.69 -9.34
CA LYS A 183 -13.75 4.69 -9.47
C LYS A 183 -13.08 3.75 -8.44
N THR A 184 -13.88 3.05 -7.61
CA THR A 184 -13.39 2.26 -6.48
C THR A 184 -13.34 0.78 -6.82
N ILE A 185 -12.17 0.17 -6.59
CA ILE A 185 -11.94 -1.27 -6.69
C ILE A 185 -11.90 -1.81 -5.27
N ILE A 186 -12.83 -2.71 -4.94
CA ILE A 186 -12.98 -3.29 -3.61
C ILE A 186 -12.42 -4.71 -3.63
N THR A 187 -11.26 -4.93 -3.00
CA THR A 187 -10.62 -6.26 -2.93
C THR A 187 -11.23 -7.11 -1.82
N ARG A 188 -11.48 -8.40 -2.10
CA ARG A 188 -12.19 -9.38 -1.26
C ARG A 188 -11.40 -10.66 -1.01
N GLY A 189 -10.10 -10.53 -0.92
CA GLY A 189 -9.22 -11.67 -0.71
C GLY A 189 -9.45 -12.77 -1.76
N ARG A 190 -9.82 -13.97 -1.34
CA ARG A 190 -10.06 -15.12 -2.24
C ARG A 190 -11.24 -14.95 -3.19
N GLU A 191 -12.16 -14.06 -2.90
CA GLU A 191 -13.29 -13.77 -3.79
C GLU A 191 -12.95 -12.87 -4.97
N GLY A 192 -11.69 -12.38 -5.02
CA GLY A 192 -11.25 -11.45 -6.04
C GLY A 192 -11.58 -10.00 -5.69
N CYS A 193 -12.24 -9.27 -6.57
CA CYS A 193 -12.63 -7.89 -6.31
C CYS A 193 -13.96 -7.49 -6.99
N LEU A 194 -14.48 -6.34 -6.55
CA LEU A 194 -15.62 -5.67 -7.18
C LEU A 194 -15.16 -4.37 -7.83
N PHE A 195 -15.70 -4.07 -9.00
CA PHE A 195 -15.56 -2.78 -9.67
C PHE A 195 -16.84 -2.44 -10.42
N LYS A 196 -17.44 -1.28 -10.14
CA LYS A 196 -18.72 -0.83 -10.73
C LYS A 196 -19.87 -1.84 -10.59
N GLY A 197 -19.86 -2.62 -9.51
CA GLY A 197 -20.85 -3.65 -9.25
C GLY A 197 -20.56 -5.02 -9.87
N ASP A 198 -19.62 -5.11 -10.80
CA ASP A 198 -19.20 -6.37 -11.41
C ASP A 198 -18.17 -7.08 -10.54
N LYS A 199 -18.26 -8.42 -10.49
CA LYS A 199 -17.34 -9.30 -9.76
C LYS A 199 -16.24 -9.79 -10.69
N TYR A 200 -15.00 -9.68 -10.21
CA TYR A 200 -13.79 -10.19 -10.88
C TYR A 200 -13.17 -11.25 -9.95
N PRO A 201 -13.46 -12.53 -10.17
CA PRO A 201 -12.93 -13.61 -9.32
C PRO A 201 -11.42 -13.77 -9.52
N THR A 202 -10.75 -14.28 -8.50
CA THR A 202 -9.35 -14.74 -8.61
C THR A 202 -9.30 -16.25 -8.71
N ASP A 203 -8.18 -16.79 -9.19
CA ASP A 203 -7.92 -18.22 -9.17
C ASP A 203 -7.78 -18.71 -7.73
N ASP A 204 -8.25 -19.93 -7.47
CA ASP A 204 -8.08 -20.60 -6.18
C ASP A 204 -6.66 -21.13 -6.05
N VAL A 205 -5.82 -20.39 -5.35
CA VAL A 205 -4.43 -20.76 -5.10
C VAL A 205 -4.17 -20.98 -3.61
N PRO A 206 -3.31 -21.94 -3.22
CA PRO A 206 -2.93 -22.13 -1.83
C PRO A 206 -2.24 -20.88 -1.29
N VAL A 207 -2.89 -20.20 -0.33
CA VAL A 207 -2.34 -19.00 0.30
C VAL A 207 -1.53 -19.39 1.52
N LYS A 208 -0.25 -19.03 1.55
CA LYS A 208 0.66 -19.23 2.70
C LYS A 208 0.74 -17.98 3.59
N ASP A 209 0.72 -16.81 2.97
CA ASP A 209 0.77 -15.51 3.64
C ASP A 209 -0.02 -14.50 2.79
N ILE A 210 -0.83 -13.70 3.45
CA ILE A 210 -1.63 -12.63 2.83
C ILE A 210 -0.97 -11.25 2.95
N SER A 211 0.15 -11.16 3.68
CA SER A 211 0.85 -9.89 3.88
C SER A 211 1.37 -9.34 2.55
N GLY A 212 1.03 -8.09 2.26
CA GLY A 212 1.45 -7.43 1.01
C GLY A 212 0.65 -7.82 -0.24
N ALA A 213 -0.36 -8.70 -0.14
CA ALA A 213 -1.19 -9.04 -1.31
C ALA A 213 -1.89 -7.80 -1.90
N GLY A 214 -2.36 -6.88 -1.05
CA GLY A 214 -2.94 -5.60 -1.47
C GLY A 214 -1.94 -4.70 -2.20
N ASP A 215 -0.69 -4.66 -1.74
CA ASP A 215 0.40 -3.90 -2.36
C ASP A 215 0.75 -4.48 -3.73
N THR A 216 0.84 -5.82 -3.83
CA THR A 216 1.09 -6.53 -5.08
C THR A 216 -0.02 -6.30 -6.10
N PHE A 217 -1.27 -6.39 -5.65
CA PHE A 217 -2.43 -6.10 -6.51
C PHE A 217 -2.39 -4.65 -7.03
N LEU A 218 -2.12 -3.67 -6.16
CA LEU A 218 -2.03 -2.25 -6.54
C LEU A 218 -0.92 -2.00 -7.56
N ALA A 219 0.24 -2.63 -7.39
CA ALA A 219 1.37 -2.55 -8.32
C ALA A 219 1.02 -3.15 -9.69
N GLY A 220 0.43 -4.34 -9.72
CA GLY A 220 -0.02 -5.02 -10.94
C GLY A 220 -1.10 -4.22 -11.67
N LEU A 221 -2.14 -3.82 -10.95
CA LEU A 221 -3.24 -3.00 -11.45
C LEU A 221 -2.75 -1.72 -12.15
N THR A 222 -1.90 -0.95 -11.46
CA THR A 222 -1.39 0.31 -12.03
C THR A 222 -0.51 0.05 -13.25
N THR A 223 0.38 -0.94 -13.16
CA THR A 223 1.30 -1.28 -14.26
C THR A 223 0.55 -1.72 -15.50
N GLU A 224 -0.43 -2.62 -15.37
CA GLU A 224 -1.21 -3.09 -16.52
C GLU A 224 -2.14 -1.99 -17.06
N TYR A 225 -2.73 -1.18 -16.19
CA TYR A 225 -3.53 -0.04 -16.66
C TYR A 225 -2.71 0.92 -17.53
N ILE A 226 -1.47 1.25 -17.14
CA ILE A 226 -0.64 2.15 -17.96
C ILE A 226 -0.27 1.52 -19.30
N ARG A 227 -0.12 0.19 -19.35
CA ARG A 227 0.15 -0.55 -20.61
C ARG A 227 -1.06 -0.62 -21.53
N SER A 228 -2.22 -0.95 -20.98
CA SER A 228 -3.43 -1.25 -21.74
C SER A 228 -4.38 -0.08 -21.90
N LYS A 229 -4.34 0.90 -20.97
CA LYS A 229 -5.34 1.96 -20.79
C LYS A 229 -6.77 1.42 -20.56
N ASP A 230 -6.87 0.20 -20.09
CA ASP A 230 -8.13 -0.50 -19.80
C ASP A 230 -8.10 -1.00 -18.35
N ILE A 231 -8.94 -0.40 -17.49
CA ILE A 231 -8.99 -0.75 -16.06
C ILE A 231 -9.58 -2.15 -15.85
N VAL A 232 -10.50 -2.60 -16.69
CA VAL A 232 -11.09 -3.93 -16.58
C VAL A 232 -10.07 -5.01 -16.93
N LYS A 233 -9.23 -4.75 -17.93
CA LYS A 233 -8.11 -5.63 -18.25
C LYS A 233 -7.06 -5.65 -17.13
N ALA A 234 -6.80 -4.51 -16.51
CA ALA A 234 -5.84 -4.38 -15.42
C ALA A 234 -6.29 -5.06 -14.12
N ILE A 235 -7.60 -5.19 -13.91
CA ILE A 235 -8.19 -5.90 -12.76
C ILE A 235 -8.06 -7.42 -12.90
N LYS A 236 -8.13 -7.95 -14.13
CA LYS A 236 -8.02 -9.39 -14.45
C LYS A 236 -6.58 -9.88 -14.44
#